data_153312e126c4f1f251e388eebbb37ab8
#
_entry.id   153312e126c4f1f251e388eebbb37ab8
#
_cell.length_a   1.000
_cell.length_b   1.000
_cell.length_c   1.000
_cell.angle_alpha   90.00
_cell.angle_beta   90.00
_cell.angle_gamma   90.00
#
_symmetry.space_group_name_H-M   'P 1'
#
loop_
_entity.id
_entity.type
_entity.pdbx_description
1 polymer ?
#
loop_
_entity_poly.entity_id
_entity_poly.type
_entity_poly.pdbx_seq_one_letter_code
_entity_poly.pdbx_strand_id
1 'polypeptide(L)'
;MDNGAKFMKMVIAVIKPFKLEEVRDALVAVGVHGMTASEVKGYGRQKGHTEIYRGAEYAINFLPKIRIEVAVPSDRVDKVVEAVIASAKTGQIGDGKIFVTTIDQAVRIRTGETDVDAL
;
A
#
# COMPACT_ATOMS: atom_id res chain seq x y z
N MET A 1 15.80 -23.02 10.29
CA MET A 1 15.42 -22.69 10.16
C MET A 1 14.91 -21.78 9.94
N ASP A 2 14.66 -21.33 9.67
CA ASP A 2 14.28 -20.60 9.43
C ASP A 2 13.71 -19.90 9.31
N ASN A 3 13.64 -19.50 9.04
CA ASN A 3 13.12 -18.94 9.09
C ASN A 3 12.58 -17.90 8.65
N GLY A 4 13.08 -17.33 7.73
CA GLY A 4 12.63 -16.19 7.18
C GLY A 4 11.22 -16.21 6.98
N ALA A 5 10.74 -17.24 6.52
CA ALA A 5 9.36 -17.30 6.27
C ALA A 5 8.55 -17.14 7.51
N LYS A 6 9.19 -17.12 8.64
CA LYS A 6 8.44 -16.97 9.82
C LYS A 6 8.15 -15.55 10.15
N PHE A 7 8.78 -14.63 9.51
CA PHE A 7 8.50 -13.24 9.76
C PHE A 7 7.46 -12.75 8.79
N MET A 8 6.64 -11.85 9.25
CA MET A 8 5.56 -11.32 8.44
C MET A 8 5.68 -9.81 8.35
N LYS A 9 5.30 -9.28 7.21
CA LYS A 9 5.35 -7.84 6.99
C LYS A 9 4.03 -7.36 6.42
N MET A 10 3.68 -6.13 6.77
CA MET A 10 2.56 -5.47 6.16
C MET A 10 3.12 -4.51 5.13
N VAL A 11 2.73 -4.67 3.89
CA VAL A 11 3.07 -3.72 2.83
C VAL A 11 1.88 -2.82 2.68
N ILE A 12 2.08 -1.53 2.89
CA ILE A 12 1.03 -0.54 2.82
C ILE A 12 1.37 0.37 1.66
N ALA A 13 0.47 0.53 0.72
CA ALA A 13 0.70 1.39 -0.43
C ALA A 13 -0.41 2.42 -0.51
N VAL A 14 -0.05 3.69 -0.60
CA VAL A 14 -1.02 4.75 -0.80
C VAL A 14 -0.83 5.21 -2.23
N ILE A 15 -1.85 5.03 -3.05
CA ILE A 15 -1.74 5.19 -4.49
C ILE A 15 -2.84 6.09 -5.05
N LYS A 16 -2.69 6.50 -6.28
CA LYS A 16 -3.74 7.23 -6.98
C LYS A 16 -4.94 6.31 -7.19
N PRO A 17 -6.15 6.81 -7.00
CA PRO A 17 -7.33 5.94 -7.07
C PRO A 17 -7.49 5.19 -8.37
N PHE A 18 -7.17 5.81 -9.50
CA PHE A 18 -7.40 5.15 -10.77
C PHE A 18 -6.41 4.02 -11.04
N LYS A 19 -5.43 3.84 -10.15
CA LYS A 19 -4.48 2.76 -10.30
C LYS A 19 -4.88 1.51 -9.53
N LEU A 20 -5.98 1.56 -8.80
CA LEU A 20 -6.35 0.44 -7.94
C LEU A 20 -6.44 -0.88 -8.68
N GLU A 21 -7.11 -0.91 -9.80
CA GLU A 21 -7.28 -2.18 -10.50
C GLU A 21 -5.98 -2.72 -11.06
N GLU A 22 -5.14 -1.86 -11.59
CA GLU A 22 -3.85 -2.30 -12.09
C GLU A 22 -2.99 -2.86 -10.97
N VAL A 23 -3.00 -2.21 -9.80
CA VAL A 23 -2.22 -2.68 -8.67
C VAL A 23 -2.78 -4.00 -8.17
N ARG A 24 -4.11 -4.13 -8.08
CA ARG A 24 -4.70 -5.38 -7.68
C ARG A 24 -4.28 -6.52 -8.60
N ASP A 25 -4.35 -6.30 -9.90
CA ASP A 25 -3.99 -7.33 -10.86
C ASP A 25 -2.52 -7.70 -10.73
N ALA A 26 -1.66 -6.71 -10.52
CA ALA A 26 -0.23 -6.98 -10.37
C ALA A 26 0.05 -7.79 -9.10
N LEU A 27 -0.67 -7.49 -8.02
CA LEU A 27 -0.49 -8.22 -6.77
C LEU A 27 -0.97 -9.66 -6.90
N VAL A 28 -2.10 -9.87 -7.55
CA VAL A 28 -2.58 -11.22 -7.78
C VAL A 28 -1.57 -12.00 -8.61
N ALA A 29 -0.96 -11.36 -9.59
CA ALA A 29 0.01 -12.03 -10.45
C ALA A 29 1.26 -12.50 -9.70
N VAL A 30 1.60 -11.86 -8.59
CA VAL A 30 2.75 -12.28 -7.79
C VAL A 30 2.31 -13.13 -6.57
N GLY A 31 1.08 -13.60 -6.58
CA GLY A 31 0.65 -14.57 -5.57
C GLY A 31 -0.05 -14.01 -4.36
N VAL A 32 -0.42 -12.75 -4.39
CA VAL A 32 -1.16 -12.17 -3.28
C VAL A 32 -2.61 -12.57 -3.41
N HIS A 33 -3.17 -13.19 -2.37
CA HIS A 33 -4.53 -13.68 -2.44
C HIS A 33 -5.52 -12.80 -1.70
N GLY A 34 -5.06 -11.91 -0.87
CA GLY A 34 -5.98 -11.04 -0.16
C GLY A 34 -5.36 -9.68 0.07
N MET A 35 -6.16 -8.67 0.04
CA MET A 35 -5.72 -7.33 0.33
C MET A 35 -6.88 -6.52 0.86
N THR A 36 -6.59 -5.50 1.61
CA THR A 36 -7.59 -4.59 2.10
C THR A 36 -7.35 -3.24 1.42
N ALA A 37 -8.39 -2.61 0.97
CA ALA A 37 -8.28 -1.30 0.35
C ALA A 37 -9.26 -0.35 1.02
N SER A 38 -8.83 0.86 1.25
CA SER A 38 -9.70 1.88 1.83
C SER A 38 -9.46 3.20 1.12
N GLU A 39 -10.48 4.01 1.08
CA GLU A 39 -10.38 5.33 0.51
C GLU A 39 -9.88 6.26 1.58
N VAL A 40 -8.85 7.02 1.26
CA VAL A 40 -8.27 7.96 2.20
C VAL A 40 -8.04 9.28 1.47
N LYS A 41 -7.64 10.28 2.22
CA LYS A 41 -7.30 11.57 1.63
C LYS A 41 -5.88 11.88 2.01
N GLY A 42 -5.11 12.27 1.05
CA GLY A 42 -3.72 12.58 1.27
C GLY A 42 -3.41 14.02 0.99
N TYR A 43 -2.49 14.59 1.76
CA TYR A 43 -2.02 15.91 1.53
C TYR A 43 -0.53 15.82 1.35
N GLY A 44 -0.02 16.39 0.31
CA GLY A 44 1.40 16.37 0.07
C GLY A 44 1.81 17.60 -0.70
N ARG A 45 3.15 17.73 -0.97
CA ARG A 45 3.59 18.83 -1.68
C ARG A 45 3.27 18.64 -3.09
N GLN A 46 2.44 19.43 -3.62
CA GLN A 46 2.12 19.34 -4.95
C GLN A 46 2.53 20.52 -5.61
N LYS A 47 3.49 20.50 -6.41
CA LYS A 47 3.95 21.57 -7.05
C LYS A 47 2.96 22.22 -7.84
N GLY A 48 2.87 23.26 -7.89
CA GLY A 48 1.95 23.91 -8.67
C GLY A 48 0.73 24.20 -8.03
N HIS A 49 0.60 23.99 -6.95
CA HIS A 49 -0.52 24.08 -6.43
C HIS A 49 -0.57 25.13 -5.64
N THR A 50 -0.35 25.67 -5.48
CA THR A 50 -0.27 26.54 -4.67
C THR A 50 -0.83 27.54 -4.50
N GLU A 51 -0.92 27.96 -4.75
CA GLU A 51 -1.40 28.79 -4.67
C GLU A 51 -1.77 29.49 -3.74
N ILE A 52 -1.75 29.99 -3.47
CA ILE A 52 -1.96 30.53 -2.56
C ILE A 52 -2.43 31.73 -2.49
N TYR A 53 -2.83 32.28 -2.48
CA TYR A 53 -3.25 33.39 -2.43
C TYR A 53 -3.85 33.79 -1.39
N ARG A 54 -3.86 34.36 -0.97
CA ARG A 54 -4.45 34.78 -0.08
C ARG A 54 -4.64 34.01 0.87
N GLY A 55 -4.22 33.76 1.39
CA GLY A 55 -4.26 33.11 2.42
C GLY A 55 -5.03 32.03 2.50
N ALA A 56 -5.78 31.93 2.03
CA ALA A 56 -6.54 31.01 2.20
C ALA A 56 -6.23 29.89 1.64
N GLU A 57 -5.94 29.89 0.95
CA GLU A 57 -5.86 28.93 0.39
C GLU A 57 -5.24 27.97 0.68
N TYR A 58 -4.86 27.86 1.20
CA TYR A 58 -4.25 26.96 1.53
C TYR A 58 -4.85 26.05 1.64
N ALA A 59 -5.29 26.18 1.30
CA ALA A 59 -5.99 25.43 1.30
C ALA A 59 -5.45 24.27 0.93
N ILE A 60 -5.18 23.56 1.47
CA ILE A 60 -4.69 22.59 1.23
C ILE A 60 -5.47 21.70 0.74
N ASN A 61 -5.17 21.03 -0.01
CA ASN A 61 -5.94 20.25 -0.55
C ASN A 61 -5.69 18.90 -0.20
N PHE A 62 -6.58 18.24 0.39
CA PHE A 62 -6.54 16.83 0.58
C PHE A 62 -7.12 16.19 -0.67
N LEU A 63 -6.34 15.34 -1.28
CA LEU A 63 -6.76 14.66 -2.50
C LEU A 63 -7.11 13.21 -2.21
N PRO A 64 -8.07 12.65 -2.94
CA PRO A 64 -8.43 11.25 -2.73
C PRO A 64 -7.28 10.34 -3.10
N LYS A 65 -7.10 9.32 -2.30
CA LYS A 65 -6.10 8.28 -2.51
C LYS A 65 -6.70 6.95 -2.09
N ILE A 66 -6.06 5.87 -2.46
CA ILE A 66 -6.43 4.55 -1.98
C ILE A 66 -5.28 4.01 -1.17
N ARG A 67 -5.60 3.46 0.00
CA ARG A 67 -4.61 2.80 0.84
C ARG A 67 -4.84 1.32 0.71
N ILE A 68 -3.84 0.59 0.29
CA ILE A 68 -3.89 -0.86 0.15
C ILE A 68 -2.99 -1.46 1.20
N GLU A 69 -3.45 -2.51 1.85
CA GLU A 69 -2.65 -3.22 2.84
C GLU A 69 -2.60 -4.70 2.48
N VAL A 70 -1.41 -5.25 2.49
CA VAL A 70 -1.19 -6.63 2.13
C VAL A 70 -0.25 -7.24 3.14
N ALA A 71 -0.66 -8.30 3.81
CA ALA A 71 0.19 -9.00 4.76
C ALA A 71 0.87 -10.15 4.04
N VAL A 72 2.17 -10.23 4.11
CA VAL A 72 2.92 -11.25 3.39
C VAL A 72 4.06 -11.79 4.24
N PRO A 73 4.52 -13.01 3.96
CA PRO A 73 5.75 -13.49 4.58
C PRO A 73 6.90 -12.58 4.17
N SER A 74 7.87 -12.43 5.03
CA SER A 74 8.95 -11.47 4.80
C SER A 74 9.72 -11.74 3.52
N ASP A 75 9.80 -12.98 3.09
CA ASP A 75 10.56 -13.30 1.87
C ASP A 75 9.80 -12.93 0.60
N ARG A 76 8.57 -12.43 0.70
CA ARG A 76 7.81 -12.01 -0.48
C ARG A 76 7.75 -10.50 -0.63
N VAL A 77 8.30 -9.77 0.34
CA VAL A 77 8.18 -8.31 0.34
C VAL A 77 8.72 -7.68 -0.93
N ASP A 78 9.90 -8.08 -1.35
CA ASP A 78 10.51 -7.42 -2.49
C ASP A 78 9.68 -7.58 -3.76
N LYS A 79 9.11 -8.77 -3.98
CA LYS A 79 8.29 -8.97 -5.14
C LYS A 79 7.02 -8.16 -5.08
N VAL A 80 6.44 -8.05 -3.90
CA VAL A 80 5.22 -7.28 -3.73
C VAL A 80 5.49 -5.79 -3.95
N VAL A 81 6.58 -5.28 -3.38
CA VAL A 81 6.94 -3.89 -3.54
C VAL A 81 7.20 -3.57 -5.01
N GLU A 82 7.91 -4.43 -5.70
CA GLU A 82 8.19 -4.21 -7.11
C GLU A 82 6.91 -4.20 -7.95
N ALA A 83 5.98 -5.09 -7.62
CA ALA A 83 4.71 -5.16 -8.34
C ALA A 83 3.91 -3.88 -8.15
N VAL A 84 3.91 -3.33 -6.93
CA VAL A 84 3.19 -2.10 -6.67
C VAL A 84 3.84 -0.94 -7.42
N ILE A 85 5.15 -0.83 -7.36
CA ILE A 85 5.84 0.25 -8.04
C ILE A 85 5.55 0.21 -9.53
N ALA A 86 5.70 -0.94 -10.15
CA ALA A 86 5.53 -1.05 -11.58
C ALA A 86 4.10 -0.71 -12.01
N SER A 87 3.11 -1.09 -11.20
CA SER A 87 1.72 -0.89 -11.59
C SER A 87 1.16 0.45 -11.17
N ALA A 88 1.69 1.06 -10.13
CA ALA A 88 1.14 2.32 -9.61
C ALA A 88 1.84 3.55 -10.16
N LYS A 89 3.05 3.40 -10.67
CA LYS A 89 3.85 4.54 -11.04
C LYS A 89 3.35 5.21 -12.30
N THR A 90 3.22 6.52 -12.27
CA THR A 90 2.94 7.31 -13.46
C THR A 90 4.11 8.23 -13.78
N GLY A 91 5.00 8.45 -12.82
CA GLY A 91 6.10 9.39 -13.00
C GLY A 91 5.71 10.81 -12.63
N GLN A 92 4.49 11.00 -12.19
CA GLN A 92 4.02 12.33 -11.83
C GLN A 92 3.97 12.49 -10.33
N ILE A 93 3.93 13.72 -9.88
CA ILE A 93 3.80 14.02 -8.48
C ILE A 93 2.50 13.40 -8.00
N GLY A 94 2.52 12.85 -6.82
CA GLY A 94 1.32 12.26 -6.25
C GLY A 94 1.19 10.78 -6.45
N ASP A 95 2.20 10.14 -7.02
CA ASP A 95 2.15 8.69 -7.22
C ASP A 95 2.01 7.91 -5.93
N GLY A 96 2.45 8.45 -4.83
CA GLY A 96 2.24 7.81 -3.55
C GLY A 96 3.49 7.21 -2.96
N LYS A 97 3.30 6.43 -1.92
CA LYS A 97 4.41 5.83 -1.18
C LYS A 97 4.05 4.44 -0.73
N ILE A 98 5.07 3.66 -0.45
CA ILE A 98 4.91 2.33 0.09
C ILE A 98 5.61 2.30 1.44
N PHE A 99 4.96 1.72 2.43
CA PHE A 99 5.54 1.53 3.74
C PHE A 99 5.52 0.04 4.06
N VAL A 100 6.58 -0.43 4.69
CA VAL A 100 6.65 -1.83 5.09
C VAL A 100 6.87 -1.86 6.59
N THR A 101 6.00 -2.54 7.31
CA THR A 101 6.11 -2.64 8.75
C THR A 101 6.11 -4.10 9.16
N THR A 102 6.55 -4.38 10.36
CA THR A 102 6.56 -5.73 10.87
C THR A 102 5.21 -6.06 11.49
N ILE A 103 4.72 -7.25 11.25
CA ILE A 103 3.52 -7.75 11.87
C ILE A 103 3.97 -8.69 12.97
N ASP A 104 3.57 -8.40 14.21
CA ASP A 104 3.97 -9.23 15.33
C ASP A 104 3.17 -10.53 15.37
N GLN A 105 1.92 -10.49 15.02
CA GLN A 105 1.07 -11.66 15.13
C GLN A 105 -0.09 -11.52 14.16
N ALA A 106 -0.51 -12.60 13.57
CA ALA A 106 -1.70 -12.65 12.73
C ALA A 106 -2.52 -13.86 13.13
N VAL A 107 -3.83 -13.73 13.12
CA VAL A 107 -4.72 -14.83 13.42
C VAL A 107 -5.88 -14.78 12.44
N ARG A 108 -6.17 -15.89 11.80
CA ARG A 108 -7.30 -15.95 10.90
C ARG A 108 -8.55 -16.24 11.72
N ILE A 109 -9.50 -15.38 11.64
CA ILE A 109 -10.68 -15.46 12.53
C ILE A 109 -11.44 -16.76 12.36
N ARG A 110 -11.68 -17.18 11.12
CA ARG A 110 -12.51 -18.34 10.89
C ARG A 110 -11.85 -19.64 11.35
N THR A 111 -10.56 -19.77 11.18
CA THR A 111 -9.90 -21.05 11.42
C THR A 111 -9.04 -21.07 12.67
N GLY A 112 -8.66 -19.90 13.17
CA GLY A 112 -7.72 -19.82 14.29
C GLY A 112 -6.27 -20.05 13.89
N GLU A 113 -6.01 -20.22 12.61
CA GLU A 113 -4.61 -20.37 12.17
C GLU A 113 -3.83 -19.11 12.49
N THR A 114 -2.55 -19.28 12.78
CA THR A 114 -1.75 -18.16 13.25
C THR A 114 -0.57 -17.88 12.34
N ASP A 115 -0.14 -16.65 12.39
CA ASP A 115 1.07 -16.16 11.73
C ASP A 115 1.08 -16.47 10.23
N VAL A 116 2.15 -17.03 9.71
CA VAL A 116 2.24 -17.24 8.28
C VAL A 116 1.07 -18.09 7.74
N ASP A 117 0.60 -19.02 8.52
CA ASP A 117 -0.52 -19.85 8.09
C ASP A 117 -1.83 -19.08 8.04
N ALA A 118 -1.89 -17.93 8.68
CA ALA A 118 -3.08 -17.11 8.67
C ALA A 118 -3.14 -16.17 7.47
N LEU A 119 -2.07 -16.05 6.72
CA LEU A 119 -1.99 -15.08 5.62
C LEU A 119 -2.57 -15.60 4.31
#